data_68993f3d20628c596041865ef552a627
#
_entry.id   68993f3d20628c596041865ef552a627
#
_cell.length_a   1.000
_cell.length_b   1.000
_cell.length_c   1.000
_cell.angle_alpha   90.00
_cell.angle_beta   90.00
_cell.angle_gamma   90.00
#
_symmetry.space_group_name_H-M   'P 1'
#
loop_
_entity.id
_entity.type
_entity.pdbx_description
1 polymer ?
#
loop_
_entity_poly.entity_id
_entity_poly.type
_entity_poly.pdbx_seq_one_letter_code
_entity_poly.pdbx_strand_id
1 'polypeptide(L)'
;MDPSGISGELNAAVYAIVAGSFLAAVSNAAFSSGGAMIVLAVTSTVLPVSVVVPIHSTLLIGSTASRALVFRRHVDWRVAGPFLVGSLVAVAIGARIYFELPDAMIGVAIALVMLLAIWLPDVRWRPRLRHPWAIVGFVHSLLSTLFAYGALLHAVILHTGLRRREVVGTMAVALTGMSLFKIT
;
A
#
# COMPACT_ATOMS: atom_id res chain seq x y z
N MET A 1 -21.05 31.39 -1.03
CA MET A 1 -20.13 30.40 -0.49
C MET A 1 -19.01 31.16 0.20
N ASP A 2 -18.85 31.02 1.50
CA ASP A 2 -17.85 31.76 2.29
C ASP A 2 -16.45 31.14 2.07
N PRO A 3 -15.49 31.89 1.50
CA PRO A 3 -14.15 31.37 1.26
C PRO A 3 -13.38 31.02 2.54
N SER A 4 -13.75 31.62 3.67
CA SER A 4 -13.14 31.36 4.98
C SER A 4 -13.51 29.96 5.55
N GLY A 5 -14.70 29.46 5.26
CA GLY A 5 -15.15 28.12 5.65
C GLY A 5 -14.39 27.03 4.90
N ILE A 6 -14.23 27.18 3.58
CA ILE A 6 -13.52 26.21 2.74
C ILE A 6 -12.03 26.12 3.13
N SER A 7 -11.38 27.24 3.44
CA SER A 7 -9.99 27.24 3.89
C SER A 7 -9.82 26.57 5.26
N GLY A 8 -10.79 26.73 6.16
CA GLY A 8 -10.77 26.11 7.49
C GLY A 8 -10.90 24.57 7.41
N GLU A 9 -11.82 24.06 6.61
CA GLU A 9 -11.99 22.61 6.41
C GLU A 9 -10.78 21.98 5.70
N LEU A 10 -10.21 22.64 4.69
CA LEU A 10 -9.01 22.18 3.99
C LEU A 10 -7.81 22.08 4.93
N ASN A 11 -7.64 23.09 5.80
CA ASN A 11 -6.57 23.08 6.79
C ASN A 11 -6.77 21.95 7.82
N ALA A 12 -7.98 21.71 8.29
CA ALA A 12 -8.28 20.62 9.21
C ALA A 12 -7.97 19.24 8.58
N ALA A 13 -8.33 19.03 7.31
CA ALA A 13 -8.00 17.80 6.58
C ALA A 13 -6.48 17.61 6.44
N VAL A 14 -5.74 18.68 6.11
CA VAL A 14 -4.27 18.63 6.01
C VAL A 14 -3.65 18.27 7.35
N TYR A 15 -4.07 18.90 8.45
CA TYR A 15 -3.56 18.58 9.79
C TYR A 15 -3.87 17.13 10.19
N ALA A 16 -5.06 16.62 9.88
CA ALA A 16 -5.44 15.24 10.16
C ALA A 16 -4.55 14.26 9.37
N ILE A 17 -4.29 14.53 8.10
CA ILE A 17 -3.42 13.68 7.25
C ILE A 17 -1.98 13.72 7.77
N VAL A 18 -1.44 14.87 8.12
CA VAL A 18 -0.08 15.01 8.66
C VAL A 18 0.05 14.26 9.99
N ALA A 19 -0.88 14.46 10.93
CA ALA A 19 -0.88 13.75 12.20
C ALA A 19 -1.05 12.24 12.02
N GLY A 20 -1.97 11.81 11.17
CA GLY A 20 -2.17 10.39 10.83
C GLY A 20 -0.94 9.76 10.19
N SER A 21 -0.25 10.47 9.30
CA SER A 21 0.99 10.01 8.67
C SER A 21 2.13 9.89 9.68
N PHE A 22 2.21 10.80 10.64
CA PHE A 22 3.19 10.71 11.74
C PHE A 22 2.92 9.50 12.64
N LEU A 23 1.68 9.31 13.08
CA LEU A 23 1.28 8.13 13.86
C LEU A 23 1.53 6.83 13.10
N ALA A 24 1.25 6.82 11.80
CA ALA A 24 1.54 5.69 10.93
C ALA A 24 3.04 5.39 10.84
N ALA A 25 3.88 6.41 10.75
CA ALA A 25 5.33 6.24 10.72
C ALA A 25 5.85 5.66 12.04
N VAL A 26 5.36 6.15 13.18
CA VAL A 26 5.68 5.63 14.53
C VAL A 26 5.22 4.18 14.66
N SER A 27 4.00 3.87 14.26
CA SER A 27 3.45 2.50 14.29
C SER A 27 4.27 1.55 13.41
N ASN A 28 4.65 1.96 12.21
CA ASN A 28 5.50 1.18 11.33
C ASN A 28 6.92 0.97 11.90
N ALA A 29 7.46 1.96 12.60
CA ALA A 29 8.76 1.83 13.26
C ALA A 29 8.70 0.86 14.45
N ALA A 30 7.65 0.93 15.26
CA ALA A 30 7.48 0.11 16.46
C ALA A 30 7.09 -1.34 16.14
N PHE A 31 6.11 -1.53 15.25
CA PHE A 31 5.47 -2.83 15.00
C PHE A 31 5.75 -3.41 13.60
N SER A 32 6.49 -2.71 12.76
CA SER A 32 6.80 -3.07 11.36
C SER A 32 5.56 -3.27 10.47
N SER A 33 4.37 -2.96 10.93
CA SER A 33 3.10 -3.11 10.21
C SER A 33 2.03 -2.15 10.75
N GLY A 34 0.91 -2.03 10.05
CA GLY A 34 -0.24 -1.25 10.52
C GLY A 34 -0.25 0.23 10.11
N GLY A 35 0.89 0.87 9.88
CA GLY A 35 0.92 2.28 9.51
C GLY A 35 0.17 2.62 8.22
N ALA A 36 0.22 1.73 7.23
CA ALA A 36 -0.56 1.91 6.00
C ALA A 36 -2.08 1.93 6.26
N MET A 37 -2.56 1.11 7.20
CA MET A 37 -3.97 1.09 7.61
C MET A 37 -4.37 2.37 8.33
N ILE A 38 -3.50 2.94 9.17
CA ILE A 38 -3.75 4.23 9.85
C ILE A 38 -3.87 5.35 8.82
N VAL A 39 -2.94 5.44 7.86
CA VAL A 39 -3.02 6.43 6.77
C VAL A 39 -4.29 6.23 5.96
N LEU A 40 -4.63 4.99 5.60
CA LEU A 40 -5.84 4.69 4.85
C LEU A 40 -7.09 5.11 5.62
N ALA A 41 -7.20 4.76 6.90
CA ALA A 41 -8.33 5.14 7.74
C ALA A 41 -8.49 6.66 7.81
N VAL A 42 -7.40 7.40 8.09
CA VAL A 42 -7.44 8.86 8.17
C VAL A 42 -7.80 9.49 6.82
N THR A 43 -7.20 9.03 5.72
CA THR A 43 -7.51 9.60 4.39
C THR A 43 -8.94 9.32 3.98
N SER A 44 -9.49 8.14 4.31
CA SER A 44 -10.89 7.77 4.00
C SER A 44 -11.92 8.58 4.78
N THR A 45 -11.57 9.19 5.92
CA THR A 45 -12.49 10.03 6.70
C THR A 45 -12.49 11.49 6.26
N VAL A 46 -11.42 11.97 5.62
CA VAL A 46 -11.26 13.41 5.29
C VAL A 46 -11.26 13.70 3.78
N LEU A 47 -11.18 12.68 2.94
CA LEU A 47 -11.09 12.82 1.49
C LEU A 47 -12.22 12.08 0.76
N PRO A 48 -12.65 12.57 -0.43
CA PRO A 48 -13.54 11.82 -1.30
C PRO A 48 -12.94 10.46 -1.67
N VAL A 49 -13.77 9.42 -1.74
CA VAL A 49 -13.35 8.02 -1.95
C VAL A 49 -12.55 7.85 -3.24
N SER A 50 -12.92 8.58 -4.31
CA SER A 50 -12.26 8.55 -5.63
C SER A 50 -10.79 8.95 -5.59
N VAL A 51 -10.36 9.76 -4.60
CA VAL A 51 -8.97 10.22 -4.48
C VAL A 51 -8.19 9.54 -3.34
N VAL A 52 -8.85 8.73 -2.52
CA VAL A 52 -8.22 8.06 -1.36
C VAL A 52 -7.05 7.20 -1.79
N VAL A 53 -7.23 6.32 -2.77
CA VAL A 53 -6.18 5.35 -3.18
C VAL A 53 -4.97 6.04 -3.82
N PRO A 54 -5.11 7.01 -4.74
CA PRO A 54 -3.99 7.77 -5.27
C PRO A 54 -3.21 8.53 -4.18
N ILE A 55 -3.92 9.26 -3.31
CA ILE A 55 -3.29 10.04 -2.23
C ILE A 55 -2.61 9.13 -1.21
N HIS A 56 -3.25 8.05 -0.80
CA HIS A 56 -2.65 7.04 0.08
C HIS A 56 -1.35 6.48 -0.50
N SER A 57 -1.34 6.15 -1.80
CA SER A 57 -0.15 5.65 -2.48
C SER A 57 0.98 6.68 -2.49
N THR A 58 0.67 7.96 -2.71
CA THR A 58 1.64 9.06 -2.70
C THR A 58 2.25 9.26 -1.30
N LEU A 59 1.43 9.24 -0.25
CA LEU A 59 1.90 9.36 1.13
C LEU A 59 2.84 8.21 1.55
N LEU A 60 2.56 6.99 1.06
CA LEU A 60 3.40 5.83 1.35
C LEU A 60 4.76 5.87 0.64
N ILE A 61 4.89 6.54 -0.51
CA ILE A 61 6.17 6.61 -1.25
C ILE A 61 7.27 7.20 -0.39
N GLY A 62 7.02 8.28 0.32
CA GLY A 62 8.03 8.92 1.18
C GLY A 62 8.64 7.93 2.18
N SER A 63 7.79 7.16 2.84
CA SER A 63 8.20 6.15 3.83
C SER A 63 8.87 4.92 3.19
N THR A 64 8.37 4.44 2.05
CA THR A 64 8.92 3.25 1.39
C THR A 64 10.21 3.58 0.63
N ALA A 65 10.29 4.72 -0.05
CA ALA A 65 11.47 5.15 -0.79
C ALA A 65 12.66 5.43 0.12
N SER A 66 12.45 6.07 1.28
CA SER A 66 13.51 6.27 2.26
C SER A 66 14.11 4.95 2.73
N ARG A 67 13.27 3.96 3.05
CA ARG A 67 13.71 2.60 3.39
C ARG A 67 14.41 1.90 2.23
N ALA A 68 13.89 2.04 1.01
CA ALA A 68 14.50 1.48 -0.19
C ALA A 68 15.93 2.03 -0.41
N LEU A 69 16.14 3.34 -0.21
CA LEU A 69 17.45 3.96 -0.31
C LEU A 69 18.44 3.47 0.76
N VAL A 70 17.99 3.41 2.03
CA VAL A 70 18.82 2.93 3.15
C VAL A 70 19.23 1.47 2.97
N PHE A 71 18.29 0.61 2.56
CA PHE A 71 18.51 -0.83 2.45
C PHE A 71 18.81 -1.31 1.02
N ARG A 72 19.11 -0.41 0.06
CA ARG A 72 19.34 -0.74 -1.36
C ARG A 72 20.34 -1.86 -1.61
N ARG A 73 21.35 -2.00 -0.74
CA ARG A 73 22.41 -3.03 -0.84
C ARG A 73 21.94 -4.41 -0.37
N HIS A 74 20.76 -4.50 0.26
CA HIS A 74 20.20 -5.73 0.83
C HIS A 74 18.96 -6.19 0.05
N VAL A 75 18.75 -5.70 -1.15
CA VAL A 75 17.60 -6.09 -2.00
C VAL A 75 17.86 -7.42 -2.65
N ASP A 76 16.96 -8.38 -2.44
CA ASP A 76 16.93 -9.61 -3.23
C ASP A 76 16.13 -9.38 -4.53
N TRP A 77 16.87 -9.16 -5.62
CA TRP A 77 16.28 -8.93 -6.94
C TRP A 77 15.58 -10.15 -7.54
N ARG A 78 15.83 -11.36 -7.01
CA ARG A 78 15.11 -12.59 -7.42
C ARG A 78 13.65 -12.55 -6.93
N VAL A 79 13.40 -11.79 -5.89
CA VAL A 79 12.06 -11.54 -5.34
C VAL A 79 11.50 -10.24 -5.92
N ALA A 80 12.23 -9.12 -5.80
CA ALA A 80 11.76 -7.80 -6.19
C ALA A 80 11.51 -7.68 -7.71
N GLY A 81 12.37 -8.22 -8.56
CA GLY A 81 12.23 -8.11 -10.01
C GLY A 81 10.93 -8.72 -10.54
N PRO A 82 10.68 -10.03 -10.35
CA PRO A 82 9.42 -10.65 -10.77
C PRO A 82 8.18 -10.01 -10.11
N PHE A 83 8.28 -9.59 -8.84
CA PHE A 83 7.20 -8.86 -8.16
C PHE A 83 6.84 -7.58 -8.91
N LEU A 84 7.84 -6.76 -9.29
CA LEU A 84 7.62 -5.51 -10.00
C LEU A 84 7.00 -5.73 -11.38
N VAL A 85 7.41 -6.78 -12.11
CA VAL A 85 6.81 -7.13 -13.39
C VAL A 85 5.31 -7.48 -13.22
N GLY A 86 4.98 -8.32 -12.24
CA GLY A 86 3.59 -8.64 -11.92
C GLY A 86 2.79 -7.39 -11.47
N SER A 87 3.43 -6.52 -10.69
CA SER A 87 2.84 -5.27 -10.21
C SER A 87 2.50 -4.30 -11.34
N LEU A 88 3.38 -4.15 -12.32
CA LEU A 88 3.15 -3.27 -13.46
C LEU A 88 1.89 -3.67 -14.23
N VAL A 89 1.73 -4.95 -14.54
CA VAL A 89 0.55 -5.47 -15.22
C VAL A 89 -0.71 -5.28 -14.38
N ALA A 90 -0.63 -5.59 -13.09
CA ALA A 90 -1.77 -5.47 -12.17
C ALA A 90 -2.22 -4.03 -11.96
N VAL A 91 -1.28 -3.07 -11.87
CA VAL A 91 -1.62 -1.66 -11.71
C VAL A 91 -2.29 -1.12 -12.99
N ALA A 92 -1.78 -1.49 -14.18
CA ALA A 92 -2.39 -1.07 -15.44
C ALA A 92 -3.85 -1.57 -15.59
N ILE A 93 -4.12 -2.81 -15.19
CA ILE A 93 -5.47 -3.39 -15.21
C ILE A 93 -6.32 -2.78 -14.08
N GLY A 94 -5.78 -2.73 -12.87
CA GLY A 94 -6.48 -2.23 -11.68
C GLY A 94 -6.87 -0.77 -11.77
N ALA A 95 -6.02 0.07 -12.38
CA ALA A 95 -6.34 1.48 -12.59
C ALA A 95 -7.55 1.67 -13.51
N ARG A 96 -7.65 0.90 -14.61
CA ARG A 96 -8.82 0.95 -15.49
C ARG A 96 -10.09 0.56 -14.74
N ILE A 97 -10.05 -0.55 -14.01
CA ILE A 97 -11.20 -1.01 -13.22
C ILE A 97 -11.58 0.03 -12.15
N TYR A 98 -10.59 0.62 -11.46
CA TYR A 98 -10.83 1.60 -10.40
C TYR A 98 -11.60 2.83 -10.89
N PHE A 99 -11.27 3.36 -12.07
CA PHE A 99 -11.94 4.53 -12.64
C PHE A 99 -13.34 4.23 -13.20
N GLU A 100 -13.66 2.97 -13.45
CA GLU A 100 -14.98 2.53 -13.92
C GLU A 100 -15.93 2.20 -12.75
N LEU A 101 -15.40 2.00 -11.52
CA LEU A 101 -16.19 1.63 -10.36
C LEU A 101 -16.89 2.85 -9.73
N PRO A 102 -18.17 2.73 -9.34
CA PRO A 102 -18.85 3.76 -8.56
C PRO A 102 -18.19 3.97 -7.19
N ASP A 103 -18.11 5.21 -6.72
CA ASP A 103 -17.51 5.58 -5.42
C ASP A 103 -18.07 4.77 -4.24
N ALA A 104 -19.39 4.52 -4.25
CA ALA A 104 -20.04 3.71 -3.23
C ALA A 104 -19.50 2.27 -3.16
N MET A 105 -19.21 1.65 -4.31
CA MET A 105 -18.64 0.30 -4.36
C MET A 105 -17.18 0.30 -3.88
N ILE A 106 -16.41 1.32 -4.24
CA ILE A 106 -15.01 1.47 -3.78
C ILE A 106 -14.99 1.62 -2.25
N GLY A 107 -15.83 2.49 -1.69
CA GLY A 107 -15.92 2.71 -0.24
C GLY A 107 -16.30 1.45 0.54
N VAL A 108 -17.33 0.73 0.09
CA VAL A 108 -17.77 -0.54 0.70
C VAL A 108 -16.67 -1.59 0.59
N ALA A 109 -15.99 -1.69 -0.55
CA ALA A 109 -14.93 -2.66 -0.76
C ALA A 109 -13.70 -2.37 0.11
N ILE A 110 -13.29 -1.10 0.26
CA ILE A 110 -12.21 -0.71 1.17
C ILE A 110 -12.58 -1.10 2.60
N ALA A 111 -13.78 -0.76 3.06
CA ALA A 111 -14.24 -1.08 4.41
C ALA A 111 -14.26 -2.60 4.65
N LEU A 112 -14.77 -3.38 3.69
CA LEU A 112 -14.80 -4.84 3.75
C LEU A 112 -13.41 -5.45 3.81
N VAL A 113 -12.49 -4.98 2.97
CA VAL A 113 -11.10 -5.47 2.95
C VAL A 113 -10.37 -5.12 4.25
N MET A 114 -10.59 -3.92 4.79
CA MET A 114 -10.04 -3.55 6.11
C MET A 114 -10.58 -4.45 7.23
N LEU A 115 -11.88 -4.72 7.21
CA LEU A 115 -12.51 -5.61 8.19
C LEU A 115 -11.97 -7.04 8.07
N LEU A 116 -11.91 -7.58 6.85
CA LEU A 116 -11.35 -8.91 6.59
C LEU A 116 -9.88 -8.99 6.98
N ALA A 117 -9.08 -7.94 6.76
CA ALA A 117 -7.66 -7.91 7.12
C ALA A 117 -7.44 -8.05 8.64
N ILE A 118 -8.38 -7.59 9.46
CA ILE A 118 -8.33 -7.71 10.92
C ILE A 118 -8.69 -9.15 11.36
N TRP A 119 -9.62 -9.81 10.66
CA TRP A 119 -10.16 -11.12 11.03
C TRP A 119 -9.45 -12.29 10.35
N LEU A 120 -8.74 -12.06 9.23
CA LEU A 120 -8.03 -13.14 8.56
C LEU A 120 -6.76 -13.52 9.36
N PRO A 121 -6.62 -14.81 9.73
CA PRO A 121 -5.37 -15.28 10.32
C PRO A 121 -4.23 -15.21 9.31
N ASP A 122 -2.99 -15.11 9.82
CA ASP A 122 -1.78 -15.11 8.98
C ASP A 122 -1.79 -16.26 7.97
N VAL A 123 -2.00 -15.92 6.71
CA VAL A 123 -2.01 -16.90 5.63
C VAL A 123 -0.59 -17.39 5.37
N ARG A 124 -0.27 -18.57 5.86
CA ARG A 124 1.01 -19.25 5.56
C ARG A 124 0.99 -19.77 4.11
N TRP A 125 1.09 -18.86 3.16
CA TRP A 125 1.08 -19.21 1.77
C TRP A 125 2.49 -19.61 1.30
N ARG A 126 2.66 -20.88 0.91
CA ARG A 126 3.87 -21.40 0.24
C ARG A 126 3.53 -21.66 -1.23
N PRO A 127 3.75 -20.68 -2.12
CA PRO A 127 3.44 -20.89 -3.53
C PRO A 127 4.39 -21.94 -4.14
N ARG A 128 3.84 -23.04 -4.64
CA ARG A 128 4.55 -24.06 -5.42
C ARG A 128 4.53 -23.75 -6.92
N LEU A 129 4.61 -22.49 -7.30
CA LEU A 129 4.47 -22.01 -8.68
C LEU A 129 5.85 -21.72 -9.29
N ARG A 130 5.93 -21.82 -10.64
CA ARG A 130 7.19 -21.59 -11.38
C ARG A 130 7.74 -20.16 -11.23
N HIS A 131 6.83 -19.17 -11.08
CA HIS A 131 7.16 -17.76 -10.85
C HIS A 131 6.31 -17.18 -9.72
N PRO A 132 6.52 -17.60 -8.48
CA PRO A 132 5.65 -17.24 -7.38
C PRO A 132 5.61 -15.73 -7.12
N TRP A 133 6.73 -15.05 -7.29
CA TRP A 133 6.83 -13.61 -6.98
C TRP A 133 6.13 -12.71 -7.99
N ALA A 134 6.06 -13.09 -9.28
CA ALA A 134 5.27 -12.35 -10.26
C ALA A 134 3.77 -12.44 -9.96
N ILE A 135 3.30 -13.62 -9.54
CA ILE A 135 1.89 -13.81 -9.16
C ILE A 135 1.57 -13.08 -7.85
N VAL A 136 2.47 -13.13 -6.87
CA VAL A 136 2.34 -12.35 -5.63
C VAL A 136 2.28 -10.86 -5.96
N GLY A 137 3.18 -10.37 -6.83
CA GLY A 137 3.20 -8.98 -7.27
C GLY A 137 1.91 -8.58 -7.97
N PHE A 138 1.38 -9.42 -8.85
CA PHE A 138 0.13 -9.19 -9.54
C PHE A 138 -1.05 -9.11 -8.56
N VAL A 139 -1.27 -10.13 -7.73
CA VAL A 139 -2.40 -10.18 -6.80
C VAL A 139 -2.31 -9.07 -5.75
N HIS A 140 -1.11 -8.87 -5.16
CA HIS A 140 -0.88 -7.81 -4.19
C HIS A 140 -1.18 -6.42 -4.76
N SER A 141 -0.66 -6.13 -5.96
CA SER A 141 -0.81 -4.81 -6.56
C SER A 141 -2.21 -4.56 -7.07
N LEU A 142 -2.91 -5.59 -7.55
CA LEU A 142 -4.32 -5.49 -7.91
C LEU A 142 -5.18 -5.14 -6.69
N LEU A 143 -5.03 -5.88 -5.59
CA LEU A 143 -5.73 -5.60 -4.33
C LEU A 143 -5.36 -4.22 -3.76
N SER A 144 -4.09 -3.85 -3.86
CA SER A 144 -3.61 -2.55 -3.39
C SER A 144 -4.09 -1.39 -4.27
N THR A 145 -4.33 -1.60 -5.56
CA THR A 145 -4.85 -0.56 -6.47
C THR A 145 -6.34 -0.38 -6.30
N LEU A 146 -7.08 -1.48 -6.14
CA LEU A 146 -8.54 -1.42 -6.02
C LEU A 146 -9.00 -1.05 -4.60
N PHE A 147 -8.30 -1.54 -3.56
CA PHE A 147 -8.78 -1.49 -2.17
C PHE A 147 -7.75 -0.94 -1.18
N ALA A 148 -6.62 -0.40 -1.66
CA ALA A 148 -5.49 0.05 -0.84
C ALA A 148 -4.92 -1.03 0.12
N TYR A 149 -5.21 -2.33 -0.13
CA TYR A 149 -4.77 -3.42 0.72
C TYR A 149 -3.33 -3.83 0.42
N GLY A 150 -2.43 -3.63 1.38
CA GLY A 150 -0.98 -3.83 1.21
C GLY A 150 -0.36 -4.94 2.07
N ALA A 151 -1.13 -5.75 2.81
CA ALA A 151 -0.56 -6.73 3.74
C ALA A 151 -0.09 -8.05 3.10
N LEU A 152 -0.55 -8.40 1.90
CA LEU A 152 -0.25 -9.69 1.26
C LEU A 152 1.26 -9.94 1.08
N LEU A 153 2.02 -8.94 0.63
CA LEU A 153 3.47 -9.06 0.46
C LEU A 153 4.16 -9.34 1.79
N HIS A 154 3.74 -8.68 2.88
CA HIS A 154 4.23 -8.92 4.22
C HIS A 154 4.03 -10.40 4.64
N ALA A 155 2.81 -10.89 4.49
CA ALA A 155 2.47 -12.25 4.89
C ALA A 155 3.31 -13.31 4.16
N VAL A 156 3.62 -13.08 2.86
CA VAL A 156 4.36 -14.06 2.05
C VAL A 156 5.87 -13.95 2.25
N ILE A 157 6.43 -12.73 2.32
CA ILE A 157 7.89 -12.53 2.36
C ILE A 157 8.49 -12.99 3.70
N LEU A 158 7.75 -12.91 4.80
CA LEU A 158 8.19 -13.38 6.11
C LEU A 158 8.40 -14.89 6.17
N HIS A 159 7.81 -15.66 5.25
CA HIS A 159 7.99 -17.10 5.14
C HIS A 159 9.14 -17.49 4.19
N THR A 160 9.88 -16.51 3.67
CA THR A 160 11.13 -16.75 2.94
C THR A 160 12.29 -16.87 3.91
N GLY A 161 13.34 -17.59 3.56
CA GLY A 161 14.54 -17.66 4.37
C GLY A 161 15.42 -16.40 4.34
N LEU A 162 14.90 -15.25 3.89
CA LEU A 162 15.63 -13.97 3.81
C LEU A 162 15.96 -13.42 5.19
N ARG A 163 17.15 -12.81 5.31
CA ARG A 163 17.56 -12.11 6.52
C ARG A 163 16.71 -10.85 6.72
N ARG A 164 16.54 -10.40 7.96
CA ARG A 164 15.71 -9.24 8.30
C ARG A 164 16.00 -7.99 7.43
N ARG A 165 17.27 -7.69 7.16
CA ARG A 165 17.65 -6.54 6.31
C ARG A 165 17.27 -6.74 4.84
N GLU A 166 17.36 -7.96 4.34
CA GLU A 166 16.96 -8.33 2.98
C GLU A 166 15.45 -8.25 2.82
N VAL A 167 14.69 -8.71 3.81
CA VAL A 167 13.22 -8.55 3.83
C VAL A 167 12.84 -7.08 3.75
N VAL A 168 13.41 -6.23 4.62
CA VAL A 168 13.09 -4.79 4.65
C VAL A 168 13.47 -4.10 3.33
N GLY A 169 14.67 -4.38 2.80
CA GLY A 169 15.14 -3.77 1.54
C GLY A 169 14.31 -4.21 0.34
N THR A 170 14.05 -5.51 0.22
CA THR A 170 13.27 -6.08 -0.89
C THR A 170 11.83 -5.58 -0.88
N MET A 171 11.18 -5.57 0.29
CA MET A 171 9.84 -5.00 0.43
C MET A 171 9.79 -3.52 0.11
N ALA A 172 10.76 -2.75 0.62
CA ALA A 172 10.79 -1.31 0.39
C ALA A 172 10.90 -0.97 -1.10
N VAL A 173 11.78 -1.66 -1.85
CA VAL A 173 11.91 -1.49 -3.30
C VAL A 173 10.65 -1.94 -4.04
N ALA A 174 10.10 -3.11 -3.69
CA ALA A 174 8.88 -3.64 -4.29
C ALA A 174 7.70 -2.69 -4.13
N LEU A 175 7.46 -2.18 -2.90
CA LEU A 175 6.37 -1.27 -2.60
C LEU A 175 6.58 0.13 -3.21
N THR A 176 7.82 0.64 -3.22
CA THR A 176 8.12 1.93 -3.88
C THR A 176 7.87 1.84 -5.38
N GLY A 177 8.38 0.79 -6.05
CA GLY A 177 8.15 0.61 -7.48
C GLY A 177 6.67 0.46 -7.83
N MET A 178 5.92 -0.36 -7.05
CA MET A 178 4.47 -0.46 -7.21
C MET A 178 3.76 0.89 -7.04
N SER A 179 4.14 1.67 -6.03
CA SER A 179 3.51 2.98 -5.78
C SER A 179 3.84 3.99 -6.88
N LEU A 180 5.05 3.94 -7.46
CA LEU A 180 5.39 4.76 -8.62
C LEU A 180 4.53 4.41 -9.84
N PHE A 181 4.27 3.12 -10.11
CA PHE A 181 3.38 2.69 -11.20
C PHE A 181 1.93 3.19 -11.05
N LYS A 182 1.48 3.51 -9.83
CA LYS A 182 0.13 4.04 -9.58
C LYS A 182 0.00 5.54 -9.84
N ILE A 183 1.10 6.27 -9.94
CA ILE A 183 1.11 7.73 -10.11
C ILE A 183 1.34 8.11 -11.58
N THR A 184 1.96 7.21 -12.35
CA THR A 184 2.16 7.39 -13.79
C THR A 184 0.94 6.99 -14.59
#